data_689831cc966546dd00b38c59b1179232
#
_entry.id   689831cc966546dd00b38c59b1179232
#
_cell.length_a   1.000
_cell.length_b   1.000
_cell.length_c   1.000
_cell.angle_alpha   90.00
_cell.angle_beta   90.00
_cell.angle_gamma   90.00
#
_symmetry.space_group_name_H-M   'P 1'
#
loop_
_entity.id
_entity.type
_entity.pdbx_description
1 polymer ?
#
loop_
_entity_poly.entity_id
_entity_poly.type
_entity_poly.pdbx_seq_one_letter_code
_entity_poly.pdbx_strand_id
1 'polypeptide(L)'
;MEAWCRIVNERFGTRLKLNDLDTWTSWRKTGISKDRFFEILDETWDTWQDIPPTEPGLAAKVARVETLGSLDIVTGRSKRTVDHAKDWLAHHKIPYERFVRVRGWRDKVFLNYDVYVDDAPELMPLISRNPSMRGILYARPWNRDVADMPRVFKAKNWDDIPKLIVGILKES
;
A
#
# COMPACT_ATOMS: atom_id res chain seq x y z
N MET A 1 -1.92 -1.42 -9.21
CA MET A 1 -1.93 -0.27 -10.18
C MET A 1 -1.68 -0.73 -11.63
N GLU A 2 -0.86 -1.74 -11.90
CA GLU A 2 -0.70 -2.27 -13.27
C GLU A 2 -2.01 -2.76 -13.88
N ALA A 3 -2.82 -3.52 -13.12
CA ALA A 3 -4.15 -3.94 -13.56
C ALA A 3 -5.07 -2.75 -13.89
N TRP A 4 -4.98 -1.67 -13.09
CA TRP A 4 -5.69 -0.42 -13.37
C TRP A 4 -5.24 0.20 -14.71
N CYS A 5 -3.93 0.31 -14.95
CA CYS A 5 -3.41 0.83 -16.22
C CYS A 5 -3.91 -0.01 -17.40
N ARG A 6 -3.93 -1.34 -17.28
CA ARG A 6 -4.44 -2.25 -18.32
C ARG A 6 -5.90 -1.91 -18.67
N ILE A 7 -6.79 -1.85 -17.68
CA ILE A 7 -8.22 -1.56 -17.90
C ILE A 7 -8.41 -0.16 -18.53
N VAL A 8 -7.66 0.84 -18.04
CA VAL A 8 -7.74 2.20 -18.60
C VAL A 8 -7.26 2.23 -20.04
N ASN A 9 -6.15 1.56 -20.36
CA ASN A 9 -5.63 1.49 -21.72
C ASN A 9 -6.61 0.84 -22.69
N GLU A 10 -7.21 -0.29 -22.28
CA GLU A 10 -8.21 -1.00 -23.08
C GLU A 10 -9.47 -0.15 -23.31
N ARG A 11 -9.93 0.55 -22.26
CA ARG A 11 -11.23 1.25 -22.28
C ARG A 11 -11.16 2.65 -22.93
N PHE A 12 -10.03 3.33 -22.79
CA PHE A 12 -9.86 4.72 -23.23
C PHE A 12 -8.81 4.88 -24.34
N GLY A 13 -8.23 3.78 -24.85
CA GLY A 13 -7.22 3.82 -25.92
C GLY A 13 -5.92 4.50 -25.52
N THR A 14 -5.60 4.54 -24.23
CA THR A 14 -4.37 5.12 -23.70
C THR A 14 -3.20 4.13 -23.72
N ARG A 15 -1.99 4.57 -23.34
CA ARG A 15 -0.79 3.73 -23.24
C ARG A 15 -0.08 3.94 -21.89
N LEU A 16 -0.85 4.11 -20.84
CA LEU A 16 -0.33 4.34 -19.49
C LEU A 16 0.46 3.13 -18.98
N LYS A 17 1.59 3.42 -18.35
CA LYS A 17 2.42 2.46 -17.60
C LYS A 17 2.41 2.85 -16.12
N LEU A 18 2.83 1.92 -15.26
CA LEU A 18 2.93 2.18 -13.82
C LEU A 18 3.75 3.43 -13.49
N ASN A 19 4.85 3.65 -14.21
CA ASN A 19 5.74 4.80 -13.99
C ASN A 19 5.13 6.16 -14.39
N ASP A 20 4.06 6.17 -15.20
CA ASP A 20 3.35 7.39 -15.56
C ASP A 20 2.45 7.88 -14.41
N LEU A 21 2.19 6.99 -13.44
CA LEU A 21 1.49 7.30 -12.20
C LEU A 21 2.49 7.84 -11.15
N ASP A 22 3.16 8.94 -11.47
CA ASP A 22 4.32 9.52 -10.77
C ASP A 22 3.93 10.43 -9.59
N THR A 23 2.65 10.64 -9.34
CA THR A 23 2.14 11.42 -8.20
C THR A 23 0.94 10.74 -7.57
N TRP A 24 0.70 11.02 -6.27
CA TRP A 24 -0.47 10.49 -5.55
C TRP A 24 -1.81 10.90 -6.19
N THR A 25 -1.81 11.96 -6.98
CA THR A 25 -2.98 12.47 -7.70
C THR A 25 -2.87 12.27 -9.22
N SER A 26 -2.17 11.25 -9.69
CA SER A 26 -1.92 10.98 -11.12
C SER A 26 -3.21 10.86 -11.96
N TRP A 27 -4.35 10.51 -11.34
CA TRP A 27 -5.65 10.55 -12.00
C TRP A 27 -5.96 11.91 -12.64
N ARG A 28 -5.42 13.02 -12.11
CA ARG A 28 -5.58 14.37 -12.70
C ARG A 28 -4.90 14.51 -14.07
N LYS A 29 -3.81 13.76 -14.29
CA LYS A 29 -3.07 13.78 -15.56
C LYS A 29 -3.72 12.91 -16.64
N THR A 30 -4.55 11.96 -16.25
CA THR A 30 -5.18 11.00 -17.16
C THR A 30 -6.46 11.51 -17.81
N GLY A 31 -6.97 12.69 -17.41
CA GLY A 31 -8.28 13.19 -17.84
C GLY A 31 -9.48 12.43 -17.25
N ILE A 32 -9.23 11.45 -16.38
CA ILE A 32 -10.26 10.65 -15.71
C ILE A 32 -10.65 11.33 -14.41
N SER A 33 -11.95 11.45 -14.11
CA SER A 33 -12.39 12.00 -12.83
C SER A 33 -11.92 11.15 -11.64
N LYS A 34 -11.81 11.75 -10.46
CA LYS A 34 -11.41 11.04 -9.24
C LYS A 34 -12.32 9.84 -8.97
N ASP A 35 -13.64 10.03 -9.08
CA ASP A 35 -14.62 8.98 -8.79
C ASP A 35 -14.46 7.83 -9.78
N ARG A 36 -14.31 8.14 -11.07
CA ARG A 36 -14.07 7.13 -12.10
C ARG A 36 -12.73 6.39 -11.92
N PHE A 37 -11.70 7.09 -11.45
CA PHE A 37 -10.42 6.46 -11.09
C PHE A 37 -10.63 5.37 -10.01
N PHE A 38 -11.36 5.67 -8.95
CA PHE A 38 -11.61 4.72 -7.86
C PHE A 38 -12.58 3.62 -8.26
N GLU A 39 -13.59 3.90 -9.10
CA GLU A 39 -14.45 2.86 -9.66
C GLU A 39 -13.65 1.83 -10.45
N ILE A 40 -12.77 2.27 -11.36
CA ILE A 40 -11.91 1.38 -12.14
C ILE A 40 -10.92 0.63 -11.21
N LEU A 41 -10.44 1.30 -10.16
CA LEU A 41 -9.58 0.65 -9.17
C LEU A 41 -10.31 -0.49 -8.45
N ASP A 42 -11.58 -0.29 -8.11
CA ASP A 42 -12.42 -1.35 -7.54
C ASP A 42 -12.69 -2.47 -8.56
N GLU A 43 -12.98 -2.11 -9.81
CA GLU A 43 -13.18 -3.09 -10.89
C GLU A 43 -11.96 -4.00 -11.12
N THR A 44 -10.73 -3.51 -10.86
CA THR A 44 -9.53 -4.38 -10.98
C THR A 44 -9.58 -5.59 -10.05
N TRP A 45 -10.35 -5.52 -8.99
CA TRP A 45 -10.49 -6.59 -8.01
C TRP A 45 -11.55 -7.63 -8.38
N ASP A 46 -12.35 -7.39 -9.42
CA ASP A 46 -13.30 -8.37 -9.93
C ASP A 46 -12.57 -9.57 -10.58
N THR A 47 -11.35 -9.33 -11.04
CA THR A 47 -10.43 -10.37 -11.55
C THR A 47 -9.17 -10.42 -10.66
N TRP A 48 -9.35 -10.49 -9.35
CA TRP A 48 -8.24 -10.46 -8.39
C TRP A 48 -7.19 -11.55 -8.62
N GLN A 49 -7.58 -12.68 -9.24
CA GLN A 49 -6.67 -13.78 -9.58
C GLN A 49 -5.56 -13.34 -10.55
N ASP A 50 -5.84 -12.35 -11.40
CA ASP A 50 -4.90 -11.80 -12.37
C ASP A 50 -3.96 -10.74 -11.78
N ILE A 51 -4.14 -10.37 -10.51
CA ILE A 51 -3.31 -9.35 -9.83
C ILE A 51 -2.06 -10.04 -9.26
N PRO A 52 -0.87 -9.82 -9.83
CA PRO A 52 0.35 -10.42 -9.30
C PRO A 52 0.75 -9.77 -7.96
N PRO A 53 1.52 -10.49 -7.14
CA PRO A 53 2.24 -9.87 -6.02
C PRO A 53 3.14 -8.73 -6.48
N THR A 54 3.37 -7.77 -5.59
CA THR A 54 4.20 -6.59 -5.90
C THR A 54 5.66 -6.94 -6.21
N GLU A 55 6.10 -8.11 -5.77
CA GLU A 55 7.44 -8.65 -6.01
C GLU A 55 7.46 -10.18 -5.78
N PRO A 56 8.44 -10.88 -6.38
CA PRO A 56 8.58 -12.34 -6.19
C PRO A 56 8.83 -12.70 -4.71
N GLY A 57 8.24 -13.83 -4.28
CA GLY A 57 8.44 -14.36 -2.93
C GLY A 57 7.83 -13.52 -1.81
N LEU A 58 6.83 -12.69 -2.12
CA LEU A 58 6.20 -11.77 -1.17
C LEU A 58 5.75 -12.46 0.12
N ALA A 59 5.12 -13.63 0.05
CA ALA A 59 4.67 -14.36 1.24
C ALA A 59 5.80 -14.65 2.23
N ALA A 60 6.94 -15.16 1.74
CA ALA A 60 8.10 -15.44 2.60
C ALA A 60 8.72 -14.16 3.19
N LYS A 61 8.65 -13.05 2.45
CA LYS A 61 9.14 -11.75 2.92
C LYS A 61 8.23 -11.16 4.01
N VAL A 62 6.92 -11.27 3.84
CA VAL A 62 5.93 -10.84 4.84
C VAL A 62 6.00 -11.73 6.08
N ALA A 63 6.17 -13.04 5.93
CA ALA A 63 6.36 -13.96 7.07
C ALA A 63 7.54 -13.57 7.96
N ARG A 64 8.63 -13.02 7.39
CA ARG A 64 9.73 -12.48 8.19
C ARG A 64 9.34 -11.26 9.02
N VAL A 65 8.42 -10.43 8.54
CA VAL A 65 7.89 -9.30 9.32
C VAL A 65 7.03 -9.81 10.47
N GLU A 66 6.19 -10.81 10.22
CA GLU A 66 5.35 -11.46 11.25
C GLU A 66 6.16 -12.02 12.42
N THR A 67 7.40 -12.49 12.19
CA THR A 67 8.27 -12.95 13.29
C THR A 67 8.74 -11.84 14.23
N LEU A 68 8.58 -10.59 13.86
CA LEU A 68 9.00 -9.42 14.65
C LEU A 68 7.87 -8.83 15.50
N GLY A 69 6.63 -9.24 15.26
CA GLY A 69 5.45 -8.77 16.00
C GLY A 69 4.16 -9.09 15.29
N SER A 70 3.05 -8.70 15.89
CA SER A 70 1.71 -8.84 15.32
C SER A 70 1.56 -8.04 14.03
N LEU A 71 1.06 -8.67 12.99
CA LEU A 71 0.92 -8.09 11.65
C LEU A 71 -0.54 -8.00 11.23
N ASP A 72 -1.04 -6.81 11.06
CA ASP A 72 -2.39 -6.55 10.56
C ASP A 72 -2.37 -5.99 9.13
N ILE A 73 -3.36 -6.37 8.34
CA ILE A 73 -3.65 -5.72 7.06
C ILE A 73 -4.67 -4.62 7.28
N VAL A 74 -4.29 -3.37 7.01
CA VAL A 74 -5.18 -2.22 7.16
C VAL A 74 -5.45 -1.59 5.80
N THR A 75 -6.73 -1.43 5.45
CA THR A 75 -7.11 -0.92 4.14
C THR A 75 -8.25 0.09 4.19
N GLY A 76 -8.16 1.13 3.37
CA GLY A 76 -9.23 2.10 3.11
C GLY A 76 -10.08 1.77 1.87
N ARG A 77 -9.96 0.56 1.31
CA ARG A 77 -10.72 0.17 0.11
C ARG A 77 -12.21 0.14 0.31
N SER A 78 -12.96 0.16 -0.77
CA SER A 78 -14.42 0.02 -0.72
C SER A 78 -14.83 -1.32 -0.10
N LYS A 79 -16.01 -1.34 0.54
CA LYS A 79 -16.57 -2.57 1.12
C LYS A 79 -16.73 -3.67 0.06
N ARG A 80 -17.03 -3.28 -1.18
CA ARG A 80 -17.25 -4.18 -2.32
C ARG A 80 -16.05 -5.10 -2.59
N THR A 81 -14.82 -4.61 -2.40
CA THR A 81 -13.60 -5.34 -2.77
C THR A 81 -12.87 -5.98 -1.59
N VAL A 82 -13.46 -5.96 -0.40
CA VAL A 82 -12.84 -6.52 0.82
C VAL A 82 -12.63 -8.02 0.70
N ASP A 83 -13.66 -8.75 0.27
CA ASP A 83 -13.58 -10.22 0.19
C ASP A 83 -12.59 -10.64 -0.90
N HIS A 84 -12.60 -9.99 -2.06
CA HIS A 84 -11.59 -10.20 -3.12
C HIS A 84 -10.16 -9.96 -2.61
N ALA A 85 -9.96 -8.96 -1.75
CA ALA A 85 -8.64 -8.70 -1.18
C ALA A 85 -8.21 -9.80 -0.20
N LYS A 86 -9.13 -10.33 0.60
CA LYS A 86 -8.85 -11.47 1.49
C LYS A 86 -8.56 -12.74 0.70
N ASP A 87 -9.33 -13.00 -0.37
CA ASP A 87 -9.10 -14.14 -1.26
C ASP A 87 -7.73 -14.05 -1.93
N TRP A 88 -7.33 -12.85 -2.37
CA TRP A 88 -6.02 -12.59 -2.92
C TRP A 88 -4.90 -12.88 -1.89
N LEU A 89 -5.05 -12.40 -0.65
CA LEU A 89 -4.09 -12.65 0.43
C LEU A 89 -3.97 -14.15 0.72
N ALA A 90 -5.10 -14.86 0.80
CA ALA A 90 -5.15 -16.31 1.02
C ALA A 90 -4.50 -17.07 -0.15
N HIS A 91 -4.84 -16.72 -1.40
CA HIS A 91 -4.27 -17.34 -2.60
C HIS A 91 -2.74 -17.21 -2.62
N HIS A 92 -2.22 -16.04 -2.30
CA HIS A 92 -0.78 -15.78 -2.25
C HIS A 92 -0.11 -16.16 -0.93
N LYS A 93 -0.86 -16.77 0.01
CA LYS A 93 -0.37 -17.22 1.32
C LYS A 93 0.31 -16.11 2.12
N ILE A 94 -0.23 -14.89 2.03
CA ILE A 94 0.28 -13.75 2.80
C ILE A 94 -0.23 -13.86 4.25
N PRO A 95 0.66 -13.99 5.24
CA PRO A 95 0.24 -14.09 6.63
C PRO A 95 -0.22 -12.75 7.18
N TYR A 96 -1.21 -12.77 8.06
CA TYR A 96 -1.66 -11.63 8.86
C TYR A 96 -2.52 -12.11 10.04
N GLU A 97 -2.61 -11.32 11.10
CA GLU A 97 -3.44 -11.63 12.25
C GLU A 97 -4.86 -11.12 12.06
N ARG A 98 -5.02 -9.85 11.70
CA ARG A 98 -6.32 -9.23 11.49
C ARG A 98 -6.39 -8.48 10.16
N PHE A 99 -7.58 -8.48 9.57
CA PHE A 99 -7.89 -7.63 8.41
C PHE A 99 -8.80 -6.49 8.85
N VAL A 100 -8.28 -5.27 8.87
CA VAL A 100 -8.98 -4.09 9.37
C VAL A 100 -9.33 -3.15 8.22
N ARG A 101 -10.62 -2.91 8.01
CA ARG A 101 -11.08 -1.92 7.06
C ARG A 101 -11.38 -0.60 7.77
N VAL A 102 -10.78 0.47 7.28
CA VAL A 102 -11.05 1.85 7.71
C VAL A 102 -11.87 2.61 6.66
N ARG A 103 -12.49 3.74 7.02
CA ARG A 103 -13.29 4.55 6.07
C ARG A 103 -12.41 5.29 5.07
N GLY A 104 -11.26 5.74 5.50
CA GLY A 104 -10.31 6.46 4.67
C GLY A 104 -8.87 6.24 5.12
N TRP A 105 -7.90 6.59 4.28
CA TRP A 105 -6.49 6.39 4.58
C TRP A 105 -6.03 7.12 5.87
N ARG A 106 -6.65 8.26 6.19
CA ARG A 106 -6.34 9.03 7.41
C ARG A 106 -6.71 8.29 8.69
N ASP A 107 -7.75 7.46 8.64
CA ASP A 107 -8.24 6.75 9.82
C ASP A 107 -7.25 5.67 10.30
N LYS A 108 -6.27 5.31 9.46
CA LYS A 108 -5.23 4.34 9.80
C LYS A 108 -4.47 4.76 11.06
N VAL A 109 -4.15 6.05 11.24
CA VAL A 109 -3.38 6.53 12.39
C VAL A 109 -4.11 6.40 13.73
N PHE A 110 -5.44 6.27 13.74
CA PHE A 110 -6.22 6.08 14.96
C PHE A 110 -6.18 4.63 15.48
N LEU A 111 -5.58 3.71 14.73
CA LEU A 111 -5.42 2.31 15.16
C LEU A 111 -4.21 2.13 16.10
N ASN A 112 -3.37 3.16 16.26
CA ASN A 112 -2.25 3.20 17.20
C ASN A 112 -1.26 2.03 17.08
N TYR A 113 -0.88 1.67 15.84
CA TYR A 113 0.22 0.74 15.62
C TYR A 113 1.58 1.41 15.88
N ASP A 114 2.55 0.63 16.35
CA ASP A 114 3.92 1.09 16.55
C ASP A 114 4.61 1.40 15.22
N VAL A 115 4.39 0.54 14.21
CA VAL A 115 5.00 0.66 12.88
C VAL A 115 3.93 0.54 11.79
N TYR A 116 3.98 1.46 10.85
CA TYR A 116 3.14 1.47 9.65
C TYR A 116 4.00 1.23 8.41
N VAL A 117 3.61 0.28 7.58
CA VAL A 117 4.18 0.08 6.23
C VAL A 117 3.12 0.49 5.22
N ASP A 118 3.35 1.55 4.47
CA ASP A 118 2.35 2.09 3.53
C ASP A 118 3.05 2.77 2.34
N ASP A 119 2.34 2.90 1.22
CA ASP A 119 2.81 3.60 0.02
C ASP A 119 2.16 4.99 -0.16
N ALA A 120 1.25 5.37 0.73
CA ALA A 120 0.55 6.65 0.68
C ALA A 120 1.43 7.79 1.24
N PRO A 121 1.91 8.72 0.40
CA PRO A 121 2.77 9.81 0.84
C PRO A 121 2.07 10.73 1.84
N GLU A 122 0.75 10.88 1.74
CA GLU A 122 -0.04 11.75 2.62
C GLU A 122 -0.22 11.21 4.04
N LEU A 123 0.01 9.89 4.25
CA LEU A 123 -0.06 9.27 5.57
C LEU A 123 1.19 9.58 6.40
N MET A 124 2.35 9.68 5.77
CA MET A 124 3.65 9.81 6.43
C MET A 124 3.77 11.06 7.33
N PRO A 125 3.30 12.26 6.91
CA PRO A 125 3.30 13.44 7.79
C PRO A 125 2.47 13.27 9.07
N LEU A 126 1.39 12.49 9.03
CA LEU A 126 0.57 12.24 10.22
C LEU A 126 1.31 11.32 11.19
N ILE A 127 1.95 10.28 10.69
CA ILE A 127 2.78 9.37 11.48
C ILE A 127 3.98 10.11 12.06
N SER A 128 4.68 10.91 11.24
CA SER A 128 5.86 11.68 11.66
C SER A 128 5.61 12.64 12.84
N ARG A 129 4.39 13.13 12.99
CA ARG A 129 4.00 14.03 14.09
C ARG A 129 3.70 13.29 15.39
N ASN A 130 3.46 12.00 15.36
CA ASN A 130 3.16 11.21 16.55
C ASN A 130 4.45 10.53 17.07
N PRO A 131 4.90 10.84 18.30
CA PRO A 131 6.15 10.30 18.85
C PRO A 131 6.11 8.78 19.06
N SER A 132 4.93 8.20 19.24
CA SER A 132 4.75 6.77 19.45
C SER A 132 4.69 5.95 18.16
N MET A 133 4.67 6.58 16.99
CA MET A 133 4.51 5.90 15.70
C MET A 133 5.79 5.97 14.87
N ARG A 134 5.99 4.96 14.05
CA ARG A 134 7.04 4.91 13.02
C ARG A 134 6.42 4.58 11.68
N GLY A 135 6.90 5.20 10.62
CA GLY A 135 6.46 4.94 9.25
C GLY A 135 7.55 4.30 8.41
N ILE A 136 7.18 3.32 7.61
CA ILE A 136 8.02 2.80 6.53
C ILE A 136 7.28 3.08 5.22
N LEU A 137 7.77 4.06 4.47
CA LEU A 137 7.23 4.40 3.15
C LEU A 137 7.75 3.40 2.13
N TYR A 138 6.87 2.56 1.63
CA TYR A 138 7.20 1.59 0.60
C TYR A 138 7.29 2.27 -0.77
N ALA A 139 8.46 2.23 -1.41
CA ALA A 139 8.77 2.97 -2.63
C ALA A 139 7.84 2.61 -3.79
N ARG A 140 7.21 3.62 -4.36
CA ARG A 140 6.35 3.56 -5.54
C ARG A 140 6.61 4.78 -6.44
N PRO A 141 6.24 4.73 -7.74
CA PRO A 141 6.42 5.88 -8.63
C PRO A 141 5.81 7.17 -8.08
N TRP A 142 4.65 7.10 -7.42
CA TRP A 142 3.91 8.25 -6.91
C TRP A 142 4.41 8.83 -5.59
N ASN A 143 5.42 8.23 -4.96
CA ASN A 143 5.98 8.71 -3.70
C ASN A 143 7.49 8.93 -3.72
N ARG A 144 8.11 8.90 -4.92
CA ARG A 144 9.56 9.03 -5.07
C ARG A 144 10.12 10.35 -4.53
N ASP A 145 9.34 11.43 -4.68
CA ASP A 145 9.77 12.79 -4.32
C ASP A 145 9.36 13.19 -2.90
N VAL A 146 8.92 12.23 -2.09
CA VAL A 146 8.61 12.48 -0.68
C VAL A 146 9.89 12.82 0.07
N ALA A 147 9.91 14.03 0.67
CA ALA A 147 11.03 14.49 1.49
C ALA A 147 11.22 13.59 2.73
N ASP A 148 12.43 13.57 3.26
CA ASP A 148 12.72 12.87 4.50
C ASP A 148 12.00 13.53 5.67
N MET A 149 11.50 12.73 6.59
CA MET A 149 10.72 13.16 7.76
C MET A 149 11.20 12.41 8.99
N PRO A 150 11.14 13.05 10.18
CA PRO A 150 11.41 12.34 11.44
C PRO A 150 10.53 11.09 11.57
N ARG A 151 11.09 9.99 12.05
CA ARG A 151 10.39 8.72 12.30
C ARG A 151 9.76 8.05 11.06
N VAL A 152 10.15 8.49 9.85
CA VAL A 152 9.72 7.88 8.58
C VAL A 152 10.96 7.37 7.85
N PHE A 153 10.93 6.10 7.50
CA PHE A 153 11.99 5.38 6.80
C PHE A 153 11.51 5.01 5.40
N LYS A 154 12.41 4.80 4.46
CA LYS A 154 12.07 4.42 3.07
C LYS A 154 12.53 2.99 2.80
N ALA A 155 11.61 2.14 2.33
CA ALA A 155 11.90 0.78 1.87
C ALA A 155 11.76 0.70 0.36
N LYS A 156 12.75 0.16 -0.34
CA LYS A 156 12.71 -0.06 -1.79
C LYS A 156 11.94 -1.34 -2.16
N ASN A 157 11.96 -2.31 -1.28
CA ASN A 157 11.35 -3.63 -1.46
C ASN A 157 11.01 -4.24 -0.08
N TRP A 158 10.35 -5.40 -0.09
CA TRP A 158 9.97 -6.10 1.14
C TRP A 158 11.17 -6.70 1.92
N ASP A 159 12.35 -6.84 1.32
CA ASP A 159 13.55 -7.30 2.03
C ASP A 159 14.15 -6.21 2.94
N ASP A 160 13.84 -4.95 2.68
CA ASP A 160 14.28 -3.83 3.53
C ASP A 160 13.43 -3.70 4.79
N ILE A 161 12.13 -4.05 4.73
CA ILE A 161 11.17 -3.81 5.81
C ILE A 161 11.56 -4.49 7.13
N PRO A 162 11.89 -5.80 7.19
CA PRO A 162 12.31 -6.42 8.44
C PRO A 162 13.56 -5.78 9.06
N LYS A 163 14.51 -5.34 8.22
CA LYS A 163 15.75 -4.68 8.68
C LYS A 163 15.44 -3.34 9.33
N LEU A 164 14.55 -2.56 8.71
CA LEU A 164 14.10 -1.27 9.24
C LEU A 164 13.35 -1.46 10.56
N ILE A 165 12.45 -2.44 10.65
CA ILE A 165 11.72 -2.73 11.89
C ILE A 165 12.69 -3.12 13.01
N VAL A 166 13.67 -3.99 12.76
CA VAL A 166 14.70 -4.34 13.74
C VAL A 166 15.49 -3.11 14.20
N GLY A 167 15.81 -2.18 13.28
CA GLY A 167 16.45 -0.91 13.63
C GLY A 167 15.57 -0.06 14.57
N ILE A 168 14.29 0.10 14.21
CA ILE A 168 13.31 0.86 14.99
C ILE A 168 13.16 0.30 16.41
N LEU A 169 13.06 -1.03 16.55
CA LEU A 169 12.90 -1.69 17.85
C LEU A 169 14.12 -1.54 18.77
N LYS A 170 15.31 -1.29 18.22
CA LYS A 170 16.54 -1.06 19.01
C LYS A 170 16.65 0.39 19.49
N GLU A 171 15.95 1.33 18.87
CA GLU A 171 15.95 2.75 19.22
C GLU A 171 14.82 3.12 20.21
N SER A 172 13.89 2.18 20.46
CA SER A 172 12.74 2.35 21.38
C SER A 172 13.07 1.85 22.77
#